data_dc920678a10fdd9d91e96807fb840ba2
#
_entry.id   dc920678a10fdd9d91e96807fb840ba2
#
_cell.length_a   1.000
_cell.length_b   1.000
_cell.length_c   1.000
_cell.angle_alpha   90.00
_cell.angle_beta   90.00
_cell.angle_gamma   90.00
#
_symmetry.space_group_name_H-M   'P 1'
#
loop_
_entity.id
_entity.type
_entity.pdbx_description
1 polymer ?
#
loop_
_entity_poly.entity_id
_entity_poly.type
_entity_poly.pdbx_seq_one_letter_code
_entity_poly.pdbx_strand_id
1 'polypeptide(L)'
;PIAKAAADGLKAALKEEDAWLATSRKSDLTEEIMAADSERDALYMGYRSAVKGFTRSSTPEKAKAATTLWNNLTAHRINSNMQLERETFLIVNLTDDCEKKYATEVQKLGLKPYVESLKAANEKVKQLLDDRNNSRVSQTAGALRTARRASDAAYLWLARVVNSLVVLDNGTAKCDAFIDYMNVVIKRYKEQVLTSK
;
A
#
# COMPACT_ATOMS: atom_id res chain seq x y z
N PRO A 1 17.35 -17.66 -37.10
CA PRO A 1 17.24 -18.42 -35.84
C PRO A 1 17.80 -17.66 -34.63
N ILE A 2 19.05 -17.15 -34.67
CA ILE A 2 19.68 -16.56 -33.47
C ILE A 2 19.03 -15.24 -33.03
N ALA A 3 18.69 -14.33 -33.94
CA ALA A 3 18.01 -13.07 -33.64
C ALA A 3 16.62 -13.30 -33.05
N LYS A 4 15.89 -14.32 -33.57
CA LYS A 4 14.61 -14.70 -33.00
C LYS A 4 14.75 -15.17 -31.56
N ALA A 5 15.73 -16.07 -31.30
CA ALA A 5 15.98 -16.56 -29.94
C ALA A 5 16.36 -15.42 -28.97
N ALA A 6 17.16 -14.44 -29.40
CA ALA A 6 17.50 -13.28 -28.61
C ALA A 6 16.29 -12.38 -28.33
N ALA A 7 15.42 -12.17 -29.34
CA ALA A 7 14.19 -11.41 -29.18
C ALA A 7 13.18 -12.11 -28.25
N ASP A 8 13.02 -13.42 -28.37
CA ASP A 8 12.18 -14.24 -27.51
C ASP A 8 12.69 -14.20 -26.06
N GLY A 9 14.01 -14.25 -25.87
CA GLY A 9 14.65 -14.10 -24.56
C GLY A 9 14.38 -12.73 -23.90
N LEU A 10 14.49 -11.63 -24.65
CA LEU A 10 14.14 -10.30 -24.16
C LEU A 10 12.67 -10.21 -23.80
N LYS A 11 11.79 -10.76 -24.66
CA LYS A 11 10.36 -10.75 -24.39
C LYS A 11 9.98 -11.52 -23.13
N ALA A 12 10.64 -12.63 -22.86
CA ALA A 12 10.45 -13.40 -21.63
C ALA A 12 10.93 -12.62 -20.40
N ALA A 13 12.12 -12.01 -20.47
CA ALA A 13 12.66 -11.20 -19.37
C ALA A 13 11.79 -9.97 -19.05
N LEU A 14 11.29 -9.27 -20.06
CA LEU A 14 10.35 -8.14 -19.87
C LEU A 14 9.04 -8.59 -19.25
N LYS A 15 8.50 -9.73 -19.65
CA LYS A 15 7.29 -10.28 -19.04
C LYS A 15 7.47 -10.59 -17.55
N GLU A 16 8.63 -11.08 -17.17
CA GLU A 16 8.97 -11.33 -15.77
C GLU A 16 9.14 -10.01 -15.00
N GLU A 17 9.82 -9.01 -15.56
CA GLU A 17 9.95 -7.68 -14.97
C GLU A 17 8.58 -7.03 -14.76
N ASP A 18 7.69 -7.08 -15.75
CA ASP A 18 6.32 -6.55 -15.66
C ASP A 18 5.51 -7.25 -14.58
N ALA A 19 5.65 -8.57 -14.43
CA ALA A 19 4.99 -9.34 -13.36
C ALA A 19 5.43 -8.86 -11.96
N TRP A 20 6.74 -8.68 -11.76
CA TRP A 20 7.27 -8.16 -10.50
C TRP A 20 6.88 -6.69 -10.25
N LEU A 21 6.83 -5.88 -11.29
CA LEU A 21 6.37 -4.50 -11.20
C LEU A 21 4.89 -4.42 -10.81
N ALA A 22 4.05 -5.28 -11.40
CA ALA A 22 2.63 -5.37 -11.07
C ALA A 22 2.42 -5.83 -9.61
N THR A 23 3.17 -6.83 -9.15
CA THR A 23 3.14 -7.32 -7.77
C THR A 23 3.58 -6.25 -6.78
N SER A 24 4.58 -5.43 -7.12
CA SER A 24 5.04 -4.34 -6.28
C SER A 24 4.01 -3.21 -6.12
N ARG A 25 3.09 -3.06 -7.07
CA ARG A 25 2.04 -2.01 -7.04
C ARG A 25 0.77 -2.44 -6.36
N LYS A 26 0.46 -3.72 -6.35
CA LYS A 26 -0.77 -4.28 -5.78
C LYS A 26 -0.41 -5.11 -4.56
N SER A 27 -0.55 -4.54 -3.38
CA SER A 27 -0.52 -5.33 -2.15
C SER A 27 -1.84 -6.10 -2.05
N ASP A 28 -1.77 -7.43 -2.03
CA ASP A 28 -2.94 -8.31 -1.85
C ASP A 28 -3.70 -8.00 -0.55
N LEU A 29 -3.02 -7.38 0.42
CA LEU A 29 -3.60 -6.93 1.70
C LEU A 29 -4.42 -5.63 1.60
N THR A 30 -4.51 -4.97 0.43
CA THR A 30 -5.22 -3.68 0.34
C THR A 30 -6.71 -3.82 0.62
N GLU A 31 -7.34 -4.87 0.10
CA GLU A 31 -8.77 -5.12 0.32
C GLU A 31 -9.05 -5.53 1.77
N GLU A 32 -8.18 -6.33 2.36
CA GLU A 32 -8.28 -6.73 3.77
C GLU A 32 -8.09 -5.55 4.71
N ILE A 33 -7.14 -4.67 4.42
CA ILE A 33 -6.93 -3.42 5.19
C ILE A 33 -8.16 -2.52 5.09
N MET A 34 -8.73 -2.33 3.90
CA MET A 34 -9.93 -1.50 3.73
C MET A 34 -11.14 -2.08 4.46
N ALA A 35 -11.31 -3.40 4.45
CA ALA A 35 -12.38 -4.07 5.17
C ALA A 35 -12.22 -3.93 6.70
N ALA A 36 -11.00 -4.15 7.21
CA ALA A 36 -10.69 -4.01 8.63
C ALA A 36 -10.82 -2.54 9.11
N ASP A 37 -10.43 -1.59 8.27
CA ASP A 37 -10.60 -0.16 8.52
C ASP A 37 -12.08 0.24 8.60
N SER A 38 -12.89 -0.20 7.67
CA SER A 38 -14.34 0.03 7.68
C SER A 38 -15.02 -0.56 8.92
N GLU A 39 -14.60 -1.75 9.36
CA GLU A 39 -15.06 -2.39 10.60
C GLU A 39 -14.67 -1.53 11.84
N ARG A 40 -13.43 -1.06 11.90
CA ARG A 40 -12.91 -0.20 12.95
C ARG A 40 -13.70 1.12 13.03
N ASP A 41 -13.94 1.76 11.88
CA ASP A 41 -14.71 2.99 11.79
C ASP A 41 -16.14 2.83 12.30
N ALA A 42 -16.80 1.73 11.93
CA ALA A 42 -18.14 1.41 12.41
C ALA A 42 -18.17 1.25 13.94
N LEU A 43 -17.17 0.56 14.51
CA LEU A 43 -17.05 0.38 15.96
C LEU A 43 -16.76 1.70 16.69
N TYR A 44 -15.88 2.54 16.12
CA TYR A 44 -15.63 3.89 16.66
C TYR A 44 -16.89 4.75 16.64
N MET A 45 -17.63 4.76 15.54
CA MET A 45 -18.89 5.50 15.43
C MET A 45 -19.95 4.94 16.38
N GLY A 46 -20.00 3.63 16.58
CA GLY A 46 -20.87 2.98 17.56
C GLY A 46 -20.55 3.44 19.00
N TYR A 47 -19.28 3.38 19.39
CA TYR A 47 -18.83 3.88 20.69
C TYR A 47 -19.17 5.36 20.88
N ARG A 48 -18.84 6.20 19.90
CA ARG A 48 -19.13 7.63 19.91
C ARG A 48 -20.63 7.92 20.08
N SER A 49 -21.48 7.19 19.37
CA SER A 49 -22.93 7.35 19.44
C SER A 49 -23.49 6.91 20.80
N ALA A 50 -22.97 5.82 21.35
CA ALA A 50 -23.35 5.34 22.68
C ALA A 50 -22.98 6.36 23.77
N VAL A 51 -21.74 6.89 23.77
CA VAL A 51 -21.32 7.93 24.70
C VAL A 51 -22.21 9.16 24.56
N LYS A 52 -22.46 9.64 23.32
CA LYS A 52 -23.33 10.80 23.06
C LYS A 52 -24.75 10.57 23.55
N GLY A 53 -25.31 9.39 23.38
CA GLY A 53 -26.64 9.05 23.89
C GLY A 53 -26.73 9.18 25.40
N PHE A 54 -25.75 8.71 26.14
CA PHE A 54 -25.71 8.80 27.60
C PHE A 54 -25.53 10.23 28.15
N THR A 55 -25.04 11.20 27.36
CA THR A 55 -24.96 12.60 27.81
C THR A 55 -26.33 13.20 28.11
N ARG A 56 -27.40 12.61 27.56
CA ARG A 56 -28.80 12.99 27.79
C ARG A 56 -29.53 12.03 28.75
N SER A 57 -28.80 11.24 29.51
CA SER A 57 -29.38 10.30 30.47
C SER A 57 -30.20 11.05 31.54
N SER A 58 -31.35 10.47 31.92
CA SER A 58 -32.14 10.94 33.04
C SER A 58 -31.46 10.74 34.41
N THR A 59 -30.41 9.87 34.43
CA THR A 59 -29.60 9.64 35.62
C THR A 59 -28.43 10.62 35.63
N PRO A 60 -28.35 11.62 36.56
CA PRO A 60 -27.30 12.64 36.54
C PRO A 60 -25.88 12.10 36.57
N GLU A 61 -25.67 11.03 37.31
CA GLU A 61 -24.36 10.38 37.42
C GLU A 61 -23.88 9.74 36.07
N LYS A 62 -24.82 9.15 35.31
CA LYS A 62 -24.53 8.62 33.99
C LYS A 62 -24.28 9.74 32.99
N ALA A 63 -25.09 10.82 33.04
CA ALA A 63 -24.87 11.98 32.18
C ALA A 63 -23.52 12.64 32.43
N LYS A 64 -23.08 12.77 33.70
CA LYS A 64 -21.77 13.29 34.07
C LYS A 64 -20.64 12.43 33.56
N ALA A 65 -20.71 11.10 33.76
CA ALA A 65 -19.72 10.15 33.26
C ALA A 65 -19.63 10.22 31.72
N ALA A 66 -20.76 10.26 31.03
CA ALA A 66 -20.81 10.39 29.59
C ALA A 66 -20.19 11.70 29.07
N THR A 67 -20.44 12.81 29.77
CA THR A 67 -19.82 14.10 29.41
C THR A 67 -18.31 14.04 29.53
N THR A 68 -17.78 13.39 30.57
CA THR A 68 -16.35 13.19 30.74
C THR A 68 -15.75 12.38 29.57
N LEU A 69 -16.37 11.26 29.21
CA LEU A 69 -15.94 10.44 28.06
C LEU A 69 -16.11 11.17 26.72
N TRP A 70 -17.15 11.97 26.56
CA TRP A 70 -17.37 12.78 25.36
C TRP A 70 -16.24 13.82 25.17
N ASN A 71 -15.84 14.48 26.24
CA ASN A 71 -14.73 15.44 26.21
C ASN A 71 -13.41 14.75 25.84
N ASN A 72 -13.13 13.58 26.40
CA ASN A 72 -11.97 12.78 26.02
C ASN A 72 -12.01 12.40 24.52
N LEU A 73 -13.13 11.87 24.08
CA LEU A 73 -13.35 11.43 22.69
C LEU A 73 -13.17 12.58 21.70
N THR A 74 -13.71 13.77 22.02
CA THR A 74 -13.57 14.95 21.15
C THR A 74 -12.16 15.54 21.16
N ALA A 75 -11.41 15.40 22.24
CA ALA A 75 -10.02 15.84 22.35
C ALA A 75 -9.08 15.09 21.39
N HIS A 76 -9.33 13.81 21.14
CA HIS A 76 -8.55 13.01 20.21
C HIS A 76 -8.77 13.38 18.73
N ARG A 77 -9.87 14.06 18.37
CA ARG A 77 -10.17 14.53 17.00
C ARG A 77 -10.07 13.45 15.92
N ILE A 78 -10.49 12.24 16.25
CA ILE A 78 -10.47 11.12 15.32
C ILE A 78 -11.50 11.34 14.20
N ASN A 79 -11.07 11.09 12.96
CA ASN A 79 -11.89 11.22 11.76
C ASN A 79 -11.51 10.09 10.79
N SER A 80 -12.49 9.35 10.30
CA SER A 80 -12.36 8.24 9.35
C SER A 80 -11.73 8.59 8.00
N ASN A 81 -11.52 9.87 7.69
CA ASN A 81 -10.82 10.29 6.47
C ASN A 81 -9.34 10.60 6.68
N MET A 82 -8.81 10.34 7.87
CA MET A 82 -7.39 10.58 8.13
C MET A 82 -6.54 9.41 7.68
N GLN A 83 -5.23 9.62 7.65
CA GLN A 83 -4.27 8.57 7.33
C GLN A 83 -4.37 7.40 8.33
N LEU A 84 -4.37 6.17 7.82
CA LEU A 84 -4.57 4.94 8.61
C LEU A 84 -3.65 4.83 9.83
N GLU A 85 -2.36 5.07 9.64
CA GLU A 85 -1.37 4.99 10.73
C GLU A 85 -1.64 6.04 11.82
N ARG A 86 -2.04 7.25 11.42
CA ARG A 86 -2.39 8.32 12.36
C ARG A 86 -3.65 7.98 13.13
N GLU A 87 -4.66 7.45 12.47
CA GLU A 87 -5.90 7.03 13.11
C GLU A 87 -5.66 5.89 14.09
N THR A 88 -4.88 4.87 13.66
CA THR A 88 -4.47 3.76 14.52
C THR A 88 -3.84 4.26 15.82
N PHE A 89 -2.92 5.21 15.75
CA PHE A 89 -2.27 5.79 16.92
C PHE A 89 -3.26 6.53 17.84
N LEU A 90 -4.18 7.32 17.28
CA LEU A 90 -5.16 8.06 18.08
C LEU A 90 -6.17 7.13 18.76
N ILE A 91 -6.57 6.04 18.11
CA ILE A 91 -7.46 5.04 18.71
C ILE A 91 -6.75 4.27 19.83
N VAL A 92 -5.46 3.95 19.70
CA VAL A 92 -4.67 3.39 20.81
C VAL A 92 -4.73 4.32 22.02
N ASN A 93 -4.46 5.60 21.85
CA ASN A 93 -4.50 6.57 22.94
C ASN A 93 -5.90 6.70 23.56
N LEU A 94 -6.93 6.72 22.72
CA LEU A 94 -8.32 6.78 23.20
C LEU A 94 -8.70 5.55 24.04
N THR A 95 -8.37 4.35 23.55
CA THR A 95 -8.68 3.09 24.26
C THR A 95 -7.86 2.95 25.54
N ASP A 96 -6.60 3.37 25.53
CA ASP A 96 -5.75 3.44 26.72
C ASP A 96 -6.29 4.40 27.76
N ASP A 97 -6.74 5.58 27.36
CA ASP A 97 -7.41 6.53 28.27
C ASP A 97 -8.68 5.91 28.88
N CYS A 98 -9.48 5.22 28.07
CA CYS A 98 -10.70 4.54 28.52
C CYS A 98 -10.41 3.42 29.52
N GLU A 99 -9.33 2.67 29.35
CA GLU A 99 -8.97 1.56 30.23
C GLU A 99 -8.26 2.01 31.52
N LYS A 100 -7.49 3.10 31.49
CA LYS A 100 -6.65 3.53 32.60
C LYS A 100 -7.24 4.75 33.32
N LYS A 101 -7.51 5.81 32.59
CA LYS A 101 -7.91 7.10 33.17
C LYS A 101 -9.41 7.20 33.42
N TYR A 102 -10.22 6.63 32.54
CA TYR A 102 -11.67 6.73 32.57
C TYR A 102 -12.37 5.38 32.76
N ALA A 103 -11.68 4.39 33.33
CA ALA A 103 -12.22 3.05 33.54
C ALA A 103 -13.52 3.03 34.34
N THR A 104 -13.63 3.91 35.35
CA THR A 104 -14.83 4.05 36.19
C THR A 104 -16.02 4.54 35.39
N GLU A 105 -15.85 5.55 34.54
CA GLU A 105 -16.88 6.11 33.67
C GLU A 105 -17.33 5.09 32.62
N VAL A 106 -16.38 4.38 31.99
CA VAL A 106 -16.65 3.29 31.03
C VAL A 106 -17.48 2.19 31.69
N GLN A 107 -17.10 1.76 32.90
CA GLN A 107 -17.82 0.73 33.64
C GLN A 107 -19.23 1.19 34.04
N LYS A 108 -19.35 2.43 34.54
CA LYS A 108 -20.64 3.03 34.96
C LYS A 108 -21.67 3.07 33.82
N LEU A 109 -21.21 3.26 32.59
CA LEU A 109 -22.04 3.30 31.38
C LEU A 109 -22.19 1.94 30.69
N GLY A 110 -21.48 0.90 31.15
CA GLY A 110 -21.51 -0.44 30.51
C GLY A 110 -20.83 -0.44 29.12
N LEU A 111 -19.91 0.48 28.87
CA LEU A 111 -19.29 0.67 27.54
C LEU A 111 -18.00 -0.15 27.35
N LYS A 112 -17.62 -0.98 28.33
CA LYS A 112 -16.42 -1.83 28.23
C LYS A 112 -16.39 -2.69 26.97
N PRO A 113 -17.48 -3.38 26.53
CA PRO A 113 -17.45 -4.16 25.31
C PRO A 113 -17.16 -3.34 24.05
N TYR A 114 -17.62 -2.07 24.00
CA TYR A 114 -17.34 -1.17 22.89
C TYR A 114 -15.85 -0.83 22.80
N VAL A 115 -15.22 -0.55 23.94
CA VAL A 115 -13.78 -0.22 24.01
C VAL A 115 -12.94 -1.42 23.63
N GLU A 116 -13.27 -2.61 24.13
CA GLU A 116 -12.57 -3.86 23.82
C GLU A 116 -12.68 -4.22 22.32
N SER A 117 -13.89 -4.11 21.74
CA SER A 117 -14.10 -4.38 20.32
C SER A 117 -13.34 -3.38 19.44
N LEU A 118 -13.38 -2.09 19.79
CA LEU A 118 -12.64 -1.06 19.06
C LEU A 118 -11.12 -1.29 19.11
N LYS A 119 -10.62 -1.65 20.29
CA LYS A 119 -9.20 -1.99 20.48
C LYS A 119 -8.77 -3.18 19.63
N ALA A 120 -9.57 -4.24 19.62
CA ALA A 120 -9.30 -5.44 18.83
C ALA A 120 -9.31 -5.14 17.32
N ALA A 121 -10.28 -4.38 16.82
CA ALA A 121 -10.34 -3.98 15.43
C ALA A 121 -9.15 -3.08 15.05
N ASN A 122 -8.75 -2.16 15.92
CA ASN A 122 -7.59 -1.31 15.68
C ASN A 122 -6.27 -2.10 15.63
N GLU A 123 -6.09 -3.10 16.49
CA GLU A 123 -4.92 -3.98 16.45
C GLU A 123 -4.88 -4.82 15.17
N LYS A 124 -6.04 -5.28 14.68
CA LYS A 124 -6.16 -5.97 13.38
C LYS A 124 -5.68 -5.08 12.22
N VAL A 125 -6.13 -3.82 12.16
CA VAL A 125 -5.67 -2.86 11.13
C VAL A 125 -4.17 -2.66 11.22
N LYS A 126 -3.64 -2.45 12.42
CA LYS A 126 -2.20 -2.28 12.67
C LYS A 126 -1.40 -3.48 12.17
N GLN A 127 -1.82 -4.70 12.51
CA GLN A 127 -1.14 -5.92 12.07
C GLN A 127 -1.14 -6.06 10.55
N LEU A 128 -2.26 -5.80 9.88
CA LEU A 128 -2.33 -5.83 8.42
C LEU A 128 -1.43 -4.78 7.76
N LEU A 129 -1.28 -3.59 8.37
CA LEU A 129 -0.34 -2.56 7.90
C LEU A 129 1.12 -3.02 8.05
N ASP A 130 1.46 -3.64 9.17
CA ASP A 130 2.80 -4.19 9.42
C ASP A 130 3.11 -5.35 8.46
N ASP A 131 2.16 -6.26 8.23
CA ASP A 131 2.29 -7.37 7.28
C ASP A 131 2.48 -6.86 5.85
N ARG A 132 1.72 -5.82 5.45
CA ARG A 132 1.90 -5.15 4.17
C ARG A 132 3.30 -4.55 4.02
N ASN A 133 3.81 -3.90 5.06
CA ASN A 133 5.13 -3.30 5.04
C ASN A 133 6.24 -4.38 4.98
N ASN A 134 6.11 -5.45 5.76
CA ASN A 134 7.03 -6.58 5.74
C ASN A 134 7.05 -7.30 4.38
N SER A 135 5.88 -7.52 3.78
CA SER A 135 5.75 -8.09 2.44
C SER A 135 6.43 -7.22 1.38
N ARG A 136 6.28 -5.89 1.46
CA ARG A 136 6.96 -4.95 0.57
C ARG A 136 8.48 -5.00 0.70
N VAL A 137 9.01 -5.09 1.90
CA VAL A 137 10.45 -5.17 2.14
C VAL A 137 11.02 -6.45 1.55
N SER A 138 10.37 -7.59 1.74
CA SER A 138 10.86 -8.89 1.27
C SER A 138 10.73 -9.10 -0.24
N GLN A 139 9.65 -8.61 -0.85
CA GLN A 139 9.33 -8.85 -2.26
C GLN A 139 9.98 -7.85 -3.22
N THR A 140 10.08 -6.58 -2.85
CA THR A 140 10.33 -5.51 -3.82
C THR A 140 11.81 -5.23 -4.06
N ALA A 141 12.67 -5.30 -3.06
CA ALA A 141 14.05 -4.82 -3.19
C ALA A 141 14.96 -5.77 -4.00
N GLY A 142 14.71 -7.06 -3.95
CA GLY A 142 15.55 -8.08 -4.60
C GLY A 142 15.03 -8.54 -5.97
N ALA A 143 13.79 -8.98 -6.04
CA ALA A 143 13.24 -9.65 -7.22
C ALA A 143 13.07 -8.70 -8.42
N LEU A 144 12.46 -7.54 -8.23
CA LEU A 144 12.31 -6.53 -9.29
C LEU A 144 13.69 -6.06 -9.81
N ARG A 145 14.65 -5.84 -8.92
CA ARG A 145 16.03 -5.47 -9.31
C ARG A 145 16.72 -6.56 -10.10
N THR A 146 16.50 -7.82 -9.73
CA THR A 146 17.04 -8.97 -10.46
C THR A 146 16.39 -9.10 -11.83
N ALA A 147 15.06 -9.02 -11.91
CA ALA A 147 14.33 -9.07 -13.17
C ALA A 147 14.75 -7.92 -14.11
N ARG A 148 14.91 -6.69 -13.60
CA ARG A 148 15.40 -5.56 -14.40
C ARG A 148 16.81 -5.80 -14.95
N ARG A 149 17.72 -6.34 -14.16
CA ARG A 149 19.06 -6.70 -14.65
C ARG A 149 19.01 -7.78 -15.73
N ALA A 150 18.09 -8.73 -15.61
CA ALA A 150 17.89 -9.76 -16.63
C ALA A 150 17.36 -9.16 -17.95
N SER A 151 16.40 -8.22 -17.86
CA SER A 151 15.88 -7.50 -19.04
C SER A 151 16.96 -6.65 -19.70
N ASP A 152 17.78 -5.93 -18.93
CA ASP A 152 18.91 -5.13 -19.44
C ASP A 152 19.94 -6.05 -20.15
N ALA A 153 20.29 -7.19 -19.55
CA ALA A 153 21.22 -8.14 -20.15
C ALA A 153 20.66 -8.76 -21.44
N ALA A 154 19.39 -9.11 -21.47
CA ALA A 154 18.72 -9.65 -22.65
C ALA A 154 18.64 -8.61 -23.79
N TYR A 155 18.38 -7.34 -23.45
CA TYR A 155 18.40 -6.24 -24.42
C TYR A 155 19.80 -6.04 -25.02
N LEU A 156 20.84 -6.00 -24.20
CA LEU A 156 22.22 -5.86 -24.65
C LEU A 156 22.64 -7.05 -25.53
N TRP A 157 22.18 -8.26 -25.19
CA TRP A 157 22.42 -9.44 -26.00
C TRP A 157 21.75 -9.35 -27.39
N LEU A 158 20.47 -8.95 -27.43
CA LEU A 158 19.77 -8.75 -28.70
C LEU A 158 20.46 -7.68 -29.57
N ALA A 159 20.85 -6.55 -28.97
CA ALA A 159 21.57 -5.51 -29.70
C ALA A 159 22.88 -5.99 -30.29
N ARG A 160 23.66 -6.78 -29.53
CA ARG A 160 24.91 -7.42 -30.05
C ARG A 160 24.62 -8.35 -31.18
N VAL A 161 23.61 -9.23 -31.06
CA VAL A 161 23.24 -10.17 -32.12
C VAL A 161 22.84 -9.45 -33.40
N VAL A 162 22.00 -8.41 -33.29
CA VAL A 162 21.56 -7.63 -34.46
C VAL A 162 22.75 -6.94 -35.12
N ASN A 163 23.61 -6.26 -34.35
CA ASN A 163 24.80 -5.60 -34.89
C ASN A 163 25.77 -6.60 -35.56
N SER A 164 25.94 -7.80 -34.99
CA SER A 164 26.79 -8.81 -35.57
C SER A 164 26.21 -9.33 -36.91
N LEU A 165 24.88 -9.46 -37.00
CA LEU A 165 24.25 -9.90 -38.27
C LEU A 165 24.40 -8.85 -39.36
N VAL A 166 24.33 -7.57 -39.06
CA VAL A 166 24.58 -6.48 -40.03
C VAL A 166 26.02 -6.56 -40.57
N VAL A 167 27.00 -6.84 -39.72
CA VAL A 167 28.40 -6.95 -40.10
C VAL A 167 28.63 -8.19 -40.98
N LEU A 168 28.00 -9.32 -40.64
CA LEU A 168 28.21 -10.61 -41.35
C LEU A 168 27.47 -10.67 -42.71
N ASP A 169 26.35 -9.99 -42.83
CA ASP A 169 25.42 -10.10 -43.99
C ASP A 169 25.55 -8.96 -44.99
N ASN A 170 26.61 -8.14 -44.88
CA ASN A 170 26.86 -6.96 -45.74
C ASN A 170 25.61 -6.03 -45.86
N GLY A 171 24.86 -5.88 -44.78
CA GLY A 171 23.74 -4.95 -44.72
C GLY A 171 22.46 -5.50 -45.39
N THR A 172 21.91 -6.59 -44.89
CA THR A 172 20.56 -6.97 -45.34
C THR A 172 19.58 -5.90 -44.86
N ALA A 173 18.78 -5.35 -45.76
CA ALA A 173 17.81 -4.26 -45.54
C ALA A 173 16.82 -4.51 -44.39
N LYS A 174 16.65 -5.73 -43.91
CA LYS A 174 15.80 -6.11 -42.78
C LYS A 174 16.37 -5.71 -41.41
N CYS A 175 17.70 -5.79 -41.24
CA CYS A 175 18.34 -5.39 -39.99
C CYS A 175 18.50 -3.86 -39.90
N ASP A 176 18.78 -3.22 -41.03
CA ASP A 176 18.92 -1.75 -41.09
C ASP A 176 17.62 -1.05 -40.70
N ALA A 177 16.49 -1.48 -41.26
CA ALA A 177 15.18 -0.94 -40.92
C ALA A 177 14.82 -1.11 -39.41
N PHE A 178 15.24 -2.24 -38.81
CA PHE A 178 15.03 -2.43 -37.36
C PHE A 178 15.93 -1.52 -36.52
N ILE A 179 17.20 -1.36 -36.94
CA ILE A 179 18.15 -0.46 -36.24
C ILE A 179 17.65 0.97 -36.32
N ASP A 180 17.23 1.45 -37.48
CA ASP A 180 16.71 2.79 -37.67
C ASP A 180 15.47 3.04 -36.82
N TYR A 181 14.53 2.08 -36.79
CA TYR A 181 13.38 2.16 -35.91
C TYR A 181 13.76 2.26 -34.44
N MET A 182 14.68 1.42 -33.98
CA MET A 182 15.15 1.43 -32.57
C MET A 182 15.87 2.73 -32.21
N ASN A 183 16.67 3.27 -33.13
CA ASN A 183 17.34 4.56 -32.92
C ASN A 183 16.34 5.70 -32.76
N VAL A 184 15.27 5.72 -33.55
CA VAL A 184 14.19 6.69 -33.41
C VAL A 184 13.48 6.56 -32.06
N VAL A 185 13.17 5.35 -31.63
CA VAL A 185 12.53 5.06 -30.34
C VAL A 185 13.43 5.52 -29.17
N ILE A 186 14.72 5.15 -29.21
CA ILE A 186 15.70 5.53 -28.19
C ILE A 186 15.86 7.05 -28.11
N LYS A 187 15.96 7.73 -29.27
CA LYS A 187 16.06 9.19 -29.32
C LYS A 187 14.85 9.87 -28.69
N ARG A 188 13.65 9.44 -29.07
CA ARG A 188 12.40 9.96 -28.51
C ARG A 188 12.35 9.76 -26.98
N TYR A 189 12.77 8.60 -26.50
CA TYR A 189 12.75 8.30 -25.06
C TYR A 189 13.74 9.17 -24.30
N LYS A 190 14.93 9.39 -24.83
CA LYS A 190 15.92 10.31 -24.24
C LYS A 190 15.39 11.73 -24.17
N GLU A 191 14.77 12.23 -25.23
CA GLU A 191 14.26 13.60 -25.30
C GLU A 191 13.03 13.82 -24.41
N GLN A 192 12.11 12.86 -24.32
CA GLN A 192 10.84 13.03 -23.61
C GLN A 192 10.88 12.60 -22.14
N VAL A 193 11.73 11.68 -21.77
CA VAL A 193 11.73 11.07 -20.41
C VAL A 193 12.94 11.49 -19.59
N LEU A 194 14.15 11.57 -20.21
CA LEU A 194 15.38 11.87 -19.47
C LEU A 194 15.72 13.37 -19.41
N THR A 195 15.15 14.19 -20.27
CA THR A 195 15.38 15.66 -20.30
C THR A 195 14.28 16.46 -19.62
N SER A 196 13.15 15.83 -19.24
CA SER A 196 12.14 16.47 -18.40
C SER A 196 12.57 16.37 -16.92
N LYS A 197 13.46 17.25 -16.51
CA LYS A 197 13.72 17.61 -15.11
C LYS A 197 13.22 19.02 -14.88
#